data_7ab7ae399bb7d8a4fbb5834d2a97b773
#
_entry.id   7ab7ae399bb7d8a4fbb5834d2a97b773
#
_cell.length_a   1.000
_cell.length_b   1.000
_cell.length_c   1.000
_cell.angle_alpha   90.00
_cell.angle_beta   90.00
_cell.angle_gamma   90.00
#
_symmetry.space_group_name_H-M   'P 1'
#
loop_
_entity.id
_entity.type
_entity.pdbx_description
1 polymer ?
#
loop_
_entity_poly.entity_id
_entity_poly.type
_entity_poly.pdbx_seq_one_letter_code
_entity_poly.pdbx_strand_id
1 'polypeptide(L)'
;MPEFLSPGHLVTEAPPQVVTIPGAPTSTAALIGIAEKGPIGKAELVTSWADFVKKFGSFISNGWLAYAAYGLFLNKRGARVYVVRTAHYTDPGDPTTLTAVKATVTLQDRAATPVNTLQVDALNEGAWGNRLKVRISDATKDSANKFKLEVLETVNGQDVVREIFDELSMDDTSTDFVESRINGKSQYITVTDLDSSTAAPNDRPAAGTFPLANGDDGLTGLADTDFIGSAAGRTGLYALDVIDESLLIAVPGVATSAVQNGVLDYCAGRGDCFAVLDPPFGNTPDEVKTYVETTAGFNSSYGAFYYPNVKIMDPATGKEKVVPPSGFIIGAYARTDGIKGVWKVAAGIEDGLLAGVIGLETDLVNDKGIRDILYPARINPIPFLRGYGIRAYGARTLDGSGSFPYINERRTFIFCEKSIEEGTQFAEFENNEPGLWKRLTRSINAFLLGVWKQGGLKGASPQEAFMVKIDEELNTQETIDQGLLRGRIGLATHRPAEFIWFEFERKLQAE
;
A
#
# COMPACT_ATOMS: atom_id res chain seq x y z
N MET A 1 -32.79 -37.44 6.11
CA MET A 1 -33.90 -37.04 6.99
C MET A 1 -34.18 -38.23 7.86
N PRO A 2 -34.39 -38.11 9.18
CA PRO A 2 -34.88 -39.23 10.00
C PRO A 2 -36.25 -39.64 9.51
N GLU A 3 -36.46 -40.95 9.26
CA GLU A 3 -37.73 -41.50 8.84
C GLU A 3 -38.68 -41.59 10.05
N PHE A 4 -39.90 -41.05 9.92
CA PHE A 4 -40.94 -41.25 10.88
C PHE A 4 -41.53 -42.66 10.71
N LEU A 5 -41.28 -43.51 11.69
CA LEU A 5 -41.80 -44.89 11.73
C LEU A 5 -43.16 -45.00 12.47
N SER A 6 -43.61 -43.94 13.13
CA SER A 6 -44.89 -43.83 13.79
C SER A 6 -45.34 -42.36 13.93
N PRO A 7 -46.62 -42.05 14.12
CA PRO A 7 -47.08 -40.72 14.43
C PRO A 7 -46.43 -40.16 15.69
N GLY A 8 -45.73 -39.01 15.57
CA GLY A 8 -45.04 -38.38 16.70
C GLY A 8 -44.51 -36.98 16.33
N HIS A 9 -44.03 -36.25 17.33
CA HIS A 9 -43.39 -34.96 17.14
C HIS A 9 -41.86 -35.18 17.14
N LEU A 10 -41.21 -34.72 16.11
CA LEU A 10 -39.74 -34.63 16.06
C LEU A 10 -39.33 -33.18 16.27
N VAL A 11 -38.69 -32.90 17.38
CA VAL A 11 -38.07 -31.60 17.63
C VAL A 11 -36.60 -31.74 17.30
N THR A 12 -36.15 -31.09 16.26
CA THR A 12 -34.73 -30.97 15.91
C THR A 12 -34.26 -29.56 16.19
N GLU A 13 -33.20 -29.41 16.96
CA GLU A 13 -32.50 -28.13 17.08
C GLU A 13 -31.76 -27.84 15.76
N ALA A 14 -32.18 -26.81 15.06
CA ALA A 14 -31.34 -26.24 14.00
C ALA A 14 -30.28 -25.35 14.66
N PRO A 15 -28.99 -25.48 14.29
CA PRO A 15 -27.99 -24.56 14.79
C PRO A 15 -28.42 -23.12 14.44
N PRO A 16 -28.29 -22.16 15.39
CA PRO A 16 -28.66 -20.77 15.12
C PRO A 16 -27.82 -20.29 13.94
N GLN A 17 -28.46 -19.75 12.90
CA GLN A 17 -27.81 -19.13 11.77
C GLN A 17 -27.22 -17.78 12.21
N VAL A 18 -26.07 -17.81 12.88
CA VAL A 18 -25.24 -16.62 13.11
C VAL A 18 -24.25 -16.56 11.96
N VAL A 19 -24.40 -15.58 11.09
CA VAL A 19 -23.38 -15.27 10.09
C VAL A 19 -22.20 -14.69 10.83
N THR A 20 -21.07 -15.38 10.78
CA THR A 20 -19.82 -14.91 11.42
C THR A 20 -19.23 -13.79 10.59
N ILE A 21 -18.99 -12.65 11.20
CA ILE A 21 -18.27 -11.53 10.61
C ILE A 21 -16.76 -11.78 10.79
N PRO A 22 -15.99 -11.96 9.72
CA PRO A 22 -14.53 -12.04 9.82
C PRO A 22 -13.95 -10.66 10.10
N GLY A 23 -12.80 -10.59 10.79
CA GLY A 23 -12.09 -9.33 10.96
C GLY A 23 -11.42 -8.91 9.64
N ALA A 24 -11.66 -7.68 9.21
CA ALA A 24 -11.00 -7.11 8.03
C ALA A 24 -9.48 -6.99 8.22
N PRO A 25 -8.66 -7.05 7.17
CA PRO A 25 -7.23 -6.80 7.25
C PRO A 25 -6.93 -5.38 7.75
N THR A 26 -5.98 -5.22 8.69
CA THR A 26 -5.59 -3.91 9.24
C THR A 26 -4.19 -3.47 8.82
N SER A 27 -3.43 -4.38 8.21
CA SER A 27 -1.98 -4.23 8.01
C SER A 27 -1.59 -4.17 6.53
N THR A 28 -2.55 -4.06 5.61
CA THR A 28 -2.26 -3.86 4.19
C THR A 28 -1.80 -2.42 3.98
N ALA A 29 -0.63 -2.25 3.36
CA ALA A 29 -0.06 -0.94 3.08
C ALA A 29 -0.26 -0.54 1.61
N ALA A 30 -0.27 0.76 1.34
CA ALA A 30 -0.20 1.32 0.00
C ALA A 30 0.88 2.41 -0.05
N LEU A 31 1.83 2.26 -0.95
CA LEU A 31 2.93 3.21 -1.15
C LEU A 31 2.85 3.77 -2.56
N ILE A 32 2.86 5.11 -2.67
CA ILE A 32 2.78 5.82 -3.95
C ILE A 32 4.06 6.62 -4.16
N GLY A 33 4.65 6.53 -5.35
CA GLY A 33 5.87 7.28 -5.63
C GLY A 33 6.58 6.83 -6.90
N ILE A 34 7.77 7.38 -7.13
CA ILE A 34 8.61 7.05 -8.27
C ILE A 34 9.45 5.80 -8.00
N ALA A 35 9.56 4.95 -9.02
CA ALA A 35 10.34 3.72 -9.00
C ALA A 35 11.13 3.57 -10.29
N GLU A 36 12.16 2.70 -10.28
CA GLU A 36 13.03 2.46 -11.42
C GLU A 36 12.30 1.87 -12.62
N LYS A 37 11.36 0.96 -12.37
CA LYS A 37 10.55 0.27 -13.39
C LYS A 37 9.19 -0.12 -12.83
N GLY A 38 8.40 -0.85 -13.59
CA GLY A 38 7.08 -1.34 -13.20
C GLY A 38 5.96 -0.52 -13.81
N PRO A 39 4.71 -1.01 -13.74
CA PRO A 39 3.57 -0.35 -14.34
C PRO A 39 3.30 0.98 -13.65
N ILE A 40 3.00 2.02 -14.44
CA ILE A 40 2.65 3.35 -13.96
C ILE A 40 1.13 3.43 -13.78
N GLY A 41 0.69 4.11 -12.71
CA GLY A 41 -0.73 4.36 -12.45
C GLY A 41 -1.56 3.10 -12.11
N LYS A 42 -0.90 1.98 -11.76
CA LYS A 42 -1.57 0.73 -11.37
C LYS A 42 -1.09 0.29 -10.00
N ALA A 43 -2.04 -0.13 -9.16
CA ALA A 43 -1.73 -0.69 -7.86
C ALA A 43 -1.31 -2.16 -7.99
N GLU A 44 -0.05 -2.45 -7.73
CA GLU A 44 0.52 -3.80 -7.80
C GLU A 44 0.86 -4.33 -6.42
N LEU A 45 0.36 -5.51 -6.08
CA LEU A 45 0.65 -6.17 -4.81
C LEU A 45 2.07 -6.73 -4.79
N VAL A 46 2.82 -6.41 -3.74
CA VAL A 46 4.10 -7.02 -3.39
C VAL A 46 4.07 -7.55 -1.96
N THR A 47 4.72 -8.68 -1.71
CA THR A 47 4.69 -9.37 -0.41
C THR A 47 6.07 -9.54 0.22
N SER A 48 7.12 -9.12 -0.47
CA SER A 48 8.50 -9.16 0.00
C SER A 48 9.36 -8.12 -0.70
N TRP A 49 10.51 -7.79 -0.09
CA TRP A 49 11.51 -6.94 -0.73
C TRP A 49 12.00 -7.49 -2.08
N ALA A 50 12.20 -8.81 -2.17
CA ALA A 50 12.61 -9.46 -3.43
C ALA A 50 11.55 -9.33 -4.52
N ASP A 51 10.25 -9.45 -4.17
CA ASP A 51 9.13 -9.25 -5.09
C ASP A 51 9.05 -7.77 -5.53
N PHE A 52 9.27 -6.83 -4.60
CA PHE A 52 9.35 -5.41 -4.92
C PHE A 52 10.46 -5.13 -5.95
N VAL A 53 11.68 -5.61 -5.70
CA VAL A 53 12.82 -5.39 -6.62
C VAL A 53 12.55 -6.01 -7.99
N LYS A 54 11.93 -7.17 -8.03
CA LYS A 54 11.55 -7.84 -9.29
C LYS A 54 10.61 -6.97 -10.11
N LYS A 55 9.57 -6.39 -9.49
CA LYS A 55 8.51 -5.62 -10.17
C LYS A 55 8.88 -4.15 -10.40
N PHE A 56 9.47 -3.51 -9.39
CA PHE A 56 9.69 -2.05 -9.36
C PHE A 56 11.15 -1.61 -9.43
N GLY A 57 12.08 -2.57 -9.45
CA GLY A 57 13.50 -2.28 -9.48
C GLY A 57 14.07 -1.98 -8.10
N SER A 58 15.25 -1.36 -8.08
CA SER A 58 16.01 -1.10 -6.87
C SER A 58 15.94 0.38 -6.45
N PHE A 59 16.86 0.79 -5.61
CA PHE A 59 16.98 2.16 -5.13
C PHE A 59 17.40 3.11 -6.26
N ILE A 60 16.70 4.25 -6.36
CA ILE A 60 17.05 5.32 -7.30
C ILE A 60 17.36 6.60 -6.53
N SER A 61 18.17 7.48 -7.13
CA SER A 61 18.65 8.69 -6.45
C SER A 61 17.54 9.65 -6.05
N ASN A 62 16.49 9.77 -6.88
CA ASN A 62 15.42 10.74 -6.73
C ASN A 62 14.11 10.12 -6.22
N GLY A 63 14.12 8.84 -5.76
CA GLY A 63 12.92 8.12 -5.35
C GLY A 63 13.01 7.56 -3.94
N TRP A 64 11.96 7.77 -3.17
CA TRP A 64 11.85 7.28 -1.80
C TRP A 64 11.01 6.01 -1.65
N LEU A 65 10.30 5.63 -2.72
CA LEU A 65 9.40 4.49 -2.71
C LEU A 65 10.10 3.17 -2.33
N ALA A 66 11.26 2.90 -2.95
CA ALA A 66 12.06 1.72 -2.65
C ALA A 66 12.57 1.72 -1.20
N TYR A 67 12.98 2.87 -0.67
CA TYR A 67 13.44 2.98 0.72
C TYR A 67 12.31 2.77 1.72
N ALA A 68 11.11 3.27 1.44
CA ALA A 68 9.94 3.04 2.26
C ALA A 68 9.50 1.57 2.25
N ALA A 69 9.44 0.94 1.08
CA ALA A 69 9.16 -0.48 0.95
C ALA A 69 10.20 -1.34 1.68
N TYR A 70 11.49 -1.01 1.55
CA TYR A 70 12.56 -1.69 2.27
C TYR A 70 12.38 -1.58 3.79
N GLY A 71 12.16 -0.36 4.30
CA GLY A 71 11.91 -0.11 5.72
C GLY A 71 10.69 -0.86 6.25
N LEU A 72 9.62 -0.93 5.46
CA LEU A 72 8.42 -1.66 5.79
C LEU A 72 8.71 -3.17 5.93
N PHE A 73 9.36 -3.79 4.95
CA PHE A 73 9.67 -5.22 4.98
C PHE A 73 10.72 -5.59 6.04
N LEU A 74 11.61 -4.69 6.44
CA LEU A 74 12.49 -4.88 7.60
C LEU A 74 11.70 -4.98 8.91
N ASN A 75 10.63 -4.20 9.05
CA ASN A 75 9.80 -4.15 10.25
C ASN A 75 8.69 -5.21 10.27
N LYS A 76 8.18 -5.61 9.09
CA LYS A 76 7.14 -6.65 8.95
C LYS A 76 7.41 -7.51 7.73
N ARG A 77 7.99 -8.68 7.93
CA ARG A 77 8.14 -9.69 6.87
C ARG A 77 6.78 -10.23 6.46
N GLY A 78 6.59 -10.43 5.16
CA GLY A 78 5.34 -10.92 4.60
C GLY A 78 4.17 -9.95 4.70
N ALA A 79 4.45 -8.65 4.86
CA ALA A 79 3.43 -7.62 4.75
C ALA A 79 2.84 -7.59 3.32
N ARG A 80 1.56 -7.27 3.22
CA ARG A 80 0.89 -6.98 1.94
C ARG A 80 1.06 -5.50 1.64
N VAL A 81 1.67 -5.18 0.52
CA VAL A 81 1.96 -3.79 0.14
C VAL A 81 1.53 -3.59 -1.30
N TYR A 82 0.55 -2.73 -1.52
CA TYR A 82 0.24 -2.24 -2.84
C TYR A 82 1.17 -1.09 -3.18
N VAL A 83 1.74 -1.13 -4.36
CA VAL A 83 2.68 -0.11 -4.85
C VAL A 83 2.09 0.53 -6.09
N VAL A 84 2.03 1.86 -6.09
CA VAL A 84 1.63 2.66 -7.24
C VAL A 84 2.83 3.47 -7.69
N ARG A 85 3.38 3.13 -8.86
CA ARG A 85 4.42 3.93 -9.50
C ARG A 85 3.76 5.14 -10.17
N THR A 86 4.30 6.33 -9.90
CA THR A 86 3.84 7.60 -10.46
C THR A 86 4.86 8.15 -11.45
N ALA A 87 4.37 8.80 -12.50
CA ALA A 87 5.12 9.62 -13.45
C ALA A 87 4.24 10.81 -13.86
N HIS A 88 4.77 11.74 -14.63
CA HIS A 88 4.06 12.93 -15.05
C HIS A 88 3.00 12.62 -16.13
N TYR A 89 1.80 13.16 -15.90
CA TYR A 89 0.70 13.22 -16.87
C TYR A 89 0.48 14.70 -17.24
N THR A 90 0.33 15.01 -18.51
CA THR A 90 -0.07 16.37 -18.91
C THR A 90 -1.52 16.68 -18.49
N ASP A 91 -2.35 15.65 -18.33
CA ASP A 91 -3.66 15.68 -17.70
C ASP A 91 -3.86 14.40 -16.87
N PRO A 92 -3.78 14.45 -15.52
CA PRO A 92 -4.02 13.29 -14.67
C PRO A 92 -5.43 12.68 -14.81
N GLY A 93 -6.38 13.40 -15.38
CA GLY A 93 -7.73 12.92 -15.70
C GLY A 93 -7.78 11.98 -16.91
N ASP A 94 -6.76 12.02 -17.75
CA ASP A 94 -6.62 11.17 -18.94
C ASP A 94 -5.31 10.36 -18.88
N PRO A 95 -5.35 9.06 -18.56
CA PRO A 95 -4.16 8.23 -18.44
C PRO A 95 -3.36 8.07 -19.75
N THR A 96 -3.94 8.41 -20.90
CA THR A 96 -3.24 8.39 -22.19
C THR A 96 -2.23 9.54 -22.35
N THR A 97 -2.30 10.54 -21.50
CA THR A 97 -1.40 11.70 -21.48
C THR A 97 -0.12 11.48 -20.70
N LEU A 98 0.17 10.23 -20.31
CA LEU A 98 1.39 9.83 -19.66
C LEU A 98 2.62 10.20 -20.50
N THR A 99 3.60 10.87 -19.89
CA THR A 99 4.82 11.31 -20.58
C THR A 99 5.94 10.28 -20.57
N ALA A 100 5.85 9.28 -19.70
CA ALA A 100 6.81 8.17 -19.67
C ALA A 100 6.70 7.29 -20.92
N VAL A 101 7.84 6.83 -21.43
CA VAL A 101 7.95 6.09 -22.69
C VAL A 101 8.70 4.78 -22.49
N LYS A 102 8.29 3.72 -23.18
CA LYS A 102 9.01 2.46 -23.23
C LYS A 102 10.25 2.58 -24.11
N ALA A 103 11.33 1.95 -23.68
CA ALA A 103 12.45 1.72 -24.61
C ALA A 103 12.04 0.70 -25.66
N THR A 104 12.38 0.97 -26.92
CA THR A 104 11.97 0.16 -28.05
C THR A 104 13.13 -0.08 -29.03
N VAL A 105 13.04 -1.15 -29.79
CA VAL A 105 13.83 -1.40 -30.99
C VAL A 105 13.02 -2.13 -32.03
N THR A 106 13.14 -1.69 -33.29
CA THR A 106 12.52 -2.37 -34.43
C THR A 106 13.59 -3.16 -35.18
N LEU A 107 13.36 -4.46 -35.33
CA LEU A 107 14.24 -5.39 -36.01
C LEU A 107 13.81 -5.56 -37.45
N GLN A 108 14.80 -5.69 -38.34
CA GLN A 108 14.60 -5.97 -39.74
C GLN A 108 14.74 -7.46 -40.02
N ASP A 109 14.08 -7.91 -41.07
CA ASP A 109 14.12 -9.29 -41.55
C ASP A 109 15.42 -9.64 -42.29
N ARG A 110 15.50 -10.88 -42.83
CA ARG A 110 16.66 -11.44 -43.53
C ARG A 110 16.55 -11.32 -45.05
N ALA A 111 15.63 -10.52 -45.58
CA ALA A 111 15.49 -10.30 -47.00
C ALA A 111 16.71 -9.58 -47.61
N ALA A 112 16.92 -9.74 -48.94
CA ALA A 112 17.96 -9.01 -49.65
C ALA A 112 17.76 -7.47 -49.58
N THR A 113 16.49 -7.04 -49.48
CA THR A 113 16.08 -5.67 -49.14
C THR A 113 15.33 -5.77 -47.82
N PRO A 114 15.99 -5.53 -46.65
CA PRO A 114 15.39 -5.75 -45.35
C PRO A 114 14.20 -4.81 -45.10
N VAL A 115 13.12 -5.35 -44.52
CA VAL A 115 11.98 -4.59 -44.03
C VAL A 115 11.77 -4.86 -42.54
N ASN A 116 11.01 -4.03 -41.87
CA ASN A 116 10.72 -4.21 -40.47
C ASN A 116 9.89 -5.48 -40.26
N THR A 117 10.26 -6.30 -39.29
CA THR A 117 9.60 -7.57 -39.00
C THR A 117 9.13 -7.72 -37.59
N LEU A 118 9.92 -7.31 -36.58
CA LEU A 118 9.60 -7.49 -35.19
C LEU A 118 9.93 -6.21 -34.40
N GLN A 119 8.94 -5.67 -33.69
CA GLN A 119 9.17 -4.64 -32.68
C GLN A 119 9.37 -5.29 -31.32
N VAL A 120 10.37 -4.82 -30.58
CA VAL A 120 10.63 -5.25 -29.20
C VAL A 120 10.58 -4.02 -28.30
N ASP A 121 9.68 -4.03 -27.35
CA ASP A 121 9.51 -2.98 -26.35
C ASP A 121 9.92 -3.47 -24.97
N ALA A 122 10.48 -2.59 -24.13
CA ALA A 122 10.60 -2.87 -22.71
C ALA A 122 9.22 -3.12 -22.10
N LEU A 123 9.14 -4.01 -21.12
CA LEU A 123 7.85 -4.42 -20.51
C LEU A 123 7.03 -3.24 -20.00
N ASN A 124 7.73 -2.27 -19.37
CA ASN A 124 7.12 -1.05 -18.84
C ASN A 124 7.93 0.18 -19.27
N GLU A 125 7.32 1.35 -19.13
CA GLU A 125 7.92 2.65 -19.41
C GLU A 125 9.14 2.89 -18.49
N GLY A 126 10.11 3.67 -18.98
CA GLY A 126 11.21 4.14 -18.19
C GLY A 126 12.58 3.98 -18.82
N ALA A 127 13.53 4.78 -18.35
CA ALA A 127 14.92 4.77 -18.78
C ALA A 127 15.65 3.44 -18.47
N TRP A 128 15.13 2.61 -17.58
CA TRP A 128 15.67 1.29 -17.27
C TRP A 128 15.74 0.39 -18.51
N GLY A 129 14.76 0.53 -19.40
CA GLY A 129 14.69 -0.23 -20.65
C GLY A 129 15.85 0.06 -21.60
N ASN A 130 16.49 1.25 -21.51
CA ASN A 130 17.66 1.59 -22.31
C ASN A 130 18.91 0.75 -21.97
N ARG A 131 18.88 0.01 -20.85
CA ARG A 131 19.93 -0.95 -20.49
C ARG A 131 19.70 -2.34 -21.07
N LEU A 132 18.52 -2.56 -21.69
CA LEU A 132 18.19 -3.82 -22.33
C LEU A 132 18.75 -3.89 -23.74
N LYS A 133 19.10 -5.10 -24.15
CA LYS A 133 19.45 -5.48 -25.51
C LYS A 133 18.77 -6.79 -25.84
N VAL A 134 18.44 -7.00 -27.09
CA VAL A 134 18.03 -8.31 -27.59
C VAL A 134 19.10 -8.85 -28.54
N ARG A 135 19.47 -10.11 -28.36
CA ARG A 135 20.37 -10.82 -29.24
C ARG A 135 19.59 -11.87 -30.00
N ILE A 136 19.63 -11.75 -31.31
CA ILE A 136 18.99 -12.68 -32.25
C ILE A 136 20.05 -13.62 -32.83
N SER A 137 19.77 -14.89 -32.83
CA SER A 137 20.55 -15.93 -33.47
C SER A 137 19.65 -17.00 -34.07
N ASP A 138 20.20 -17.95 -34.81
CA ASP A 138 19.42 -19.09 -35.30
C ASP A 138 18.97 -19.98 -34.14
N ALA A 139 17.82 -20.63 -34.28
CA ALA A 139 17.30 -21.57 -33.30
C ALA A 139 18.22 -22.79 -33.16
N THR A 140 18.19 -23.45 -32.00
CA THR A 140 19.09 -24.55 -31.67
C THR A 140 18.77 -25.81 -32.48
N LYS A 141 17.49 -26.11 -32.74
CA LYS A 141 17.05 -27.31 -33.44
C LYS A 141 16.69 -27.04 -34.92
N ASP A 142 15.82 -26.04 -35.13
CA ASP A 142 15.36 -25.67 -36.48
C ASP A 142 15.99 -24.34 -36.91
N SER A 143 17.29 -24.35 -37.13
CA SER A 143 18.06 -23.16 -37.51
C SER A 143 17.67 -22.59 -38.88
N ALA A 144 17.00 -23.36 -39.72
CA ALA A 144 16.57 -22.95 -41.07
C ALA A 144 15.29 -22.10 -41.03
N ASN A 145 14.34 -22.40 -40.13
CA ASN A 145 13.00 -21.79 -40.14
C ASN A 145 12.70 -20.98 -38.88
N LYS A 146 13.45 -21.18 -37.80
CA LYS A 146 13.21 -20.57 -36.52
C LYS A 146 14.40 -19.75 -36.03
N PHE A 147 14.17 -18.94 -34.99
CA PHE A 147 15.22 -18.11 -34.38
C PHE A 147 15.18 -18.20 -32.85
N LYS A 148 16.26 -17.75 -32.25
CA LYS A 148 16.41 -17.62 -30.81
C LYS A 148 16.57 -16.13 -30.46
N LEU A 149 15.86 -15.69 -29.40
CA LEU A 149 15.95 -14.36 -28.83
C LEU A 149 16.46 -14.47 -27.39
N GLU A 150 17.54 -13.76 -27.09
CA GLU A 150 18.06 -13.64 -25.74
C GLU A 150 17.91 -12.20 -25.30
N VAL A 151 17.35 -11.99 -24.10
CA VAL A 151 17.26 -10.68 -23.45
C VAL A 151 18.51 -10.47 -22.58
N LEU A 152 19.23 -9.41 -22.85
CA LEU A 152 20.41 -9.03 -22.11
C LEU A 152 20.15 -7.71 -21.37
N GLU A 153 20.73 -7.59 -20.19
CA GLU A 153 20.76 -6.32 -19.43
C GLU A 153 22.22 -5.91 -19.21
N THR A 154 22.56 -4.67 -19.54
CA THR A 154 23.88 -4.12 -19.27
C THR A 154 23.96 -3.70 -17.80
N VAL A 155 24.75 -4.43 -17.01
CA VAL A 155 24.99 -4.19 -15.59
C VAL A 155 26.48 -3.92 -15.39
N ASN A 156 26.83 -2.77 -14.85
CA ASN A 156 28.26 -2.35 -14.66
C ASN A 156 29.09 -2.48 -15.94
N GLY A 157 28.49 -2.16 -17.09
CA GLY A 157 29.19 -2.23 -18.39
C GLY A 157 29.35 -3.62 -18.99
N GLN A 158 28.75 -4.64 -18.36
CA GLN A 158 28.74 -6.03 -18.85
C GLN A 158 27.34 -6.46 -19.22
N ASP A 159 27.21 -7.15 -20.35
CA ASP A 159 25.92 -7.70 -20.81
C ASP A 159 25.65 -9.03 -20.11
N VAL A 160 24.60 -9.09 -19.31
CA VAL A 160 24.16 -10.28 -18.58
C VAL A 160 22.90 -10.81 -19.23
N VAL A 161 22.88 -12.10 -19.62
CA VAL A 161 21.68 -12.76 -20.15
C VAL A 161 20.66 -12.91 -19.03
N ARG A 162 19.48 -12.37 -19.23
CA ARG A 162 18.35 -12.45 -18.29
C ARG A 162 17.35 -13.52 -18.66
N GLU A 163 16.98 -13.60 -19.94
CA GLU A 163 16.00 -14.56 -20.46
C GLU A 163 16.46 -15.10 -21.82
N ILE A 164 16.03 -16.32 -22.12
CA ILE A 164 16.30 -17.00 -23.40
C ILE A 164 15.00 -17.59 -23.89
N PHE A 165 14.62 -17.25 -25.11
CA PHE A 165 13.52 -17.82 -25.85
C PHE A 165 14.06 -18.46 -27.12
N ASP A 166 13.96 -19.78 -27.20
CA ASP A 166 14.48 -20.55 -28.33
C ASP A 166 13.32 -21.16 -29.14
N GLU A 167 13.59 -21.56 -30.40
CA GLU A 167 12.63 -22.13 -31.32
C GLU A 167 11.45 -21.19 -31.61
N LEU A 168 11.68 -19.90 -31.77
CA LEU A 168 10.65 -18.90 -32.06
C LEU A 168 10.34 -18.90 -33.58
N SER A 169 9.05 -18.72 -33.90
CA SER A 169 8.52 -18.62 -35.29
C SER A 169 7.86 -17.25 -35.49
N MET A 170 7.89 -16.75 -36.74
CA MET A 170 7.08 -15.61 -37.15
C MET A 170 5.72 -16.04 -37.68
N ASP A 171 5.45 -17.35 -37.87
CA ASP A 171 4.16 -17.90 -38.28
C ASP A 171 3.14 -17.84 -37.13
N ASP A 172 2.10 -17.03 -37.28
CA ASP A 172 1.06 -16.78 -36.27
C ASP A 172 0.19 -18.02 -35.98
N THR A 173 0.18 -18.99 -36.91
CA THR A 173 -0.51 -20.27 -36.72
C THR A 173 0.34 -21.29 -35.94
N SER A 174 1.62 -21.02 -35.74
CA SER A 174 2.55 -21.89 -35.03
C SER A 174 2.38 -21.81 -33.51
N THR A 175 2.51 -22.96 -32.82
CA THR A 175 2.61 -23.03 -31.37
C THR A 175 3.84 -22.31 -30.82
N ASP A 176 4.83 -22.03 -31.66
CA ASP A 176 6.07 -21.35 -31.34
C ASP A 176 6.07 -19.88 -31.79
N PHE A 177 4.89 -19.34 -32.10
CA PHE A 177 4.74 -17.94 -32.51
C PHE A 177 5.34 -16.98 -31.46
N VAL A 178 6.14 -16.04 -31.93
CA VAL A 178 6.98 -15.19 -31.10
C VAL A 178 6.18 -14.43 -30.05
N GLU A 179 5.04 -13.84 -30.42
CA GLU A 179 4.21 -13.10 -29.44
C GLU A 179 3.64 -14.05 -28.37
N SER A 180 3.11 -15.20 -28.77
CA SER A 180 2.55 -16.17 -27.83
C SER A 180 3.59 -16.78 -26.89
N ARG A 181 4.85 -16.80 -27.30
CA ARG A 181 5.96 -17.35 -26.51
C ARG A 181 6.55 -16.32 -25.54
N ILE A 182 6.49 -15.02 -25.85
CA ILE A 182 7.15 -13.95 -25.09
C ILE A 182 6.14 -13.12 -24.28
N ASN A 183 5.04 -12.66 -24.92
CA ASN A 183 4.09 -11.77 -24.26
C ASN A 183 3.39 -12.43 -23.08
N GLY A 184 3.39 -11.76 -21.93
CA GLY A 184 2.86 -12.27 -20.67
C GLY A 184 3.73 -13.31 -19.96
N LYS A 185 4.88 -13.71 -20.54
CA LYS A 185 5.85 -14.64 -19.95
C LYS A 185 7.18 -13.97 -19.62
N SER A 186 7.67 -13.09 -20.50
CA SER A 186 8.85 -12.28 -20.23
C SER A 186 8.60 -11.28 -19.12
N GLN A 187 9.65 -11.04 -18.32
CA GLN A 187 9.65 -10.04 -17.24
C GLN A 187 10.39 -8.76 -17.64
N TYR A 188 10.89 -8.71 -18.89
CA TYR A 188 11.71 -7.63 -19.39
C TYR A 188 11.15 -6.98 -20.64
N ILE A 189 10.52 -7.75 -21.53
CA ILE A 189 10.10 -7.26 -22.84
C ILE A 189 8.69 -7.72 -23.23
N THR A 190 8.11 -6.99 -24.17
CA THR A 190 6.99 -7.41 -25.02
C THR A 190 7.41 -7.32 -26.47
N VAL A 191 6.79 -8.07 -27.34
CA VAL A 191 7.08 -8.07 -28.77
C VAL A 191 5.81 -7.90 -29.58
N THR A 192 5.94 -7.29 -30.77
CA THR A 192 4.86 -7.15 -31.75
C THR A 192 5.39 -7.55 -33.11
N ASP A 193 4.74 -8.52 -33.74
CA ASP A 193 4.99 -8.87 -35.13
C ASP A 193 4.47 -7.75 -36.04
N LEU A 194 5.29 -7.30 -36.97
CA LEU A 194 4.98 -6.20 -37.88
C LEU A 194 4.51 -6.72 -39.27
N ASP A 195 4.19 -8.02 -39.37
CA ASP A 195 3.71 -8.66 -40.58
C ASP A 195 4.58 -8.35 -41.81
N SER A 196 5.86 -8.68 -41.69
CA SER A 196 6.82 -8.48 -42.81
C SER A 196 6.26 -9.12 -44.11
N SER A 197 6.29 -8.37 -45.21
CA SER A 197 5.89 -8.86 -46.52
C SER A 197 6.84 -9.90 -47.13
N THR A 198 7.94 -10.19 -46.44
CA THR A 198 8.94 -11.17 -46.84
C THR A 198 8.41 -12.59 -46.62
N ALA A 199 8.60 -13.46 -47.61
CA ALA A 199 8.22 -14.86 -47.46
C ALA A 199 9.14 -15.60 -46.45
N ALA A 200 8.54 -16.50 -45.66
CA ALA A 200 9.29 -17.39 -44.79
C ALA A 200 10.31 -18.23 -45.63
N PRO A 201 11.46 -18.52 -45.03
CA PRO A 201 11.90 -18.27 -43.67
C PRO A 201 12.68 -16.95 -43.51
N ASN A 202 12.69 -16.08 -44.51
CA ASN A 202 13.46 -14.82 -44.45
C ASN A 202 12.74 -13.67 -43.74
N ASP A 203 11.47 -13.84 -43.35
CA ASP A 203 10.68 -12.97 -42.50
C ASP A 203 11.21 -12.86 -41.06
N ARG A 204 12.08 -13.79 -40.63
CA ARG A 204 12.71 -13.81 -39.32
C ARG A 204 13.63 -12.62 -39.09
N PRO A 205 13.72 -12.10 -37.83
CA PRO A 205 14.67 -11.03 -37.50
C PRO A 205 16.11 -11.41 -37.89
N ALA A 206 16.86 -10.44 -38.40
CA ALA A 206 18.27 -10.60 -38.73
C ALA A 206 19.10 -10.91 -37.45
N ALA A 207 20.12 -11.79 -37.63
CA ALA A 207 21.02 -12.12 -36.51
C ALA A 207 21.85 -10.89 -36.09
N GLY A 208 21.98 -10.67 -34.79
CA GLY A 208 22.73 -9.53 -34.25
C GLY A 208 22.36 -9.24 -32.79
N THR A 209 22.96 -8.17 -32.25
CA THR A 209 22.62 -7.65 -30.91
C THR A 209 22.15 -6.21 -31.08
N PHE A 210 20.95 -5.94 -30.60
CA PHE A 210 20.21 -4.71 -30.82
C PHE A 210 19.86 -4.08 -29.48
N PRO A 211 20.34 -2.87 -29.15
CA PRO A 211 19.96 -2.15 -27.94
C PRO A 211 18.55 -1.57 -28.07
N LEU A 212 17.76 -1.64 -27.01
CA LEU A 212 16.56 -0.84 -26.87
C LEU A 212 16.94 0.60 -26.53
N ALA A 213 16.17 1.57 -26.98
CA ALA A 213 16.43 2.99 -26.78
C ALA A 213 15.16 3.80 -26.60
N ASN A 214 15.32 5.10 -26.29
CA ASN A 214 14.25 6.09 -26.15
C ASN A 214 13.30 5.86 -24.98
N GLY A 215 13.64 4.98 -24.02
CA GLY A 215 12.88 4.86 -22.78
C GLY A 215 13.05 6.09 -21.90
N ASP A 216 11.94 6.61 -21.37
CA ASP A 216 11.91 7.78 -20.48
C ASP A 216 11.04 7.52 -19.25
N ASP A 217 11.50 7.94 -18.07
CA ASP A 217 10.80 7.73 -16.81
C ASP A 217 9.60 8.68 -16.62
N GLY A 218 9.43 9.68 -17.48
CA GLY A 218 8.37 10.68 -17.39
C GLY A 218 8.45 11.51 -16.11
N LEU A 219 9.66 11.85 -15.65
CA LEU A 219 9.82 12.64 -14.42
C LEU A 219 9.94 14.14 -14.70
N THR A 220 10.11 14.54 -15.96
CA THR A 220 10.12 15.96 -16.35
C THR A 220 8.71 16.52 -16.24
N GLY A 221 8.54 17.56 -15.42
CA GLY A 221 7.22 18.16 -15.16
C GLY A 221 6.43 17.49 -14.02
N LEU A 222 7.01 16.48 -13.34
CA LEU A 222 6.35 15.82 -12.20
C LEU A 222 5.92 16.84 -11.15
N ALA A 223 4.65 16.81 -10.78
CA ALA A 223 3.99 17.77 -9.90
C ALA A 223 3.13 17.07 -8.83
N ASP A 224 2.65 17.84 -7.85
CA ASP A 224 1.78 17.34 -6.78
C ASP A 224 0.52 16.64 -7.34
N THR A 225 0.00 17.13 -8.45
CA THR A 225 -1.17 16.57 -9.13
C THR A 225 -0.95 15.14 -9.64
N ASP A 226 0.29 14.74 -9.94
CA ASP A 226 0.60 13.39 -10.40
C ASP A 226 0.56 12.38 -9.25
N PHE A 227 0.87 12.80 -8.03
CA PHE A 227 0.76 11.99 -6.82
C PHE A 227 -0.68 11.92 -6.30
N ILE A 228 -1.39 13.05 -6.30
CA ILE A 228 -2.80 13.09 -5.91
C ILE A 228 -3.64 12.33 -6.94
N GLY A 229 -3.40 12.59 -8.22
CA GLY A 229 -4.10 11.96 -9.32
C GLY A 229 -5.54 12.42 -9.49
N SER A 230 -6.31 11.65 -10.24
CA SER A 230 -7.70 11.92 -10.55
C SER A 230 -8.55 10.64 -10.51
N ALA A 231 -9.75 10.75 -9.95
CA ALA A 231 -10.73 9.66 -9.95
C ALA A 231 -11.16 9.26 -11.36
N ALA A 232 -11.30 10.25 -12.29
CA ALA A 232 -11.66 10.00 -13.67
C ALA A 232 -10.61 9.16 -14.41
N GLY A 233 -9.32 9.50 -14.23
CA GLY A 233 -8.20 8.78 -14.84
C GLY A 233 -7.73 7.57 -14.05
N ARG A 234 -8.20 7.39 -12.82
CA ARG A 234 -7.67 6.41 -11.85
C ARG A 234 -6.15 6.49 -11.68
N THR A 235 -5.63 7.72 -11.63
CA THR A 235 -4.20 8.01 -11.49
C THR A 235 -3.85 8.35 -10.05
N GLY A 236 -2.57 8.36 -9.68
CA GLY A 236 -2.10 8.75 -8.35
C GLY A 236 -2.75 7.92 -7.23
N LEU A 237 -3.31 8.59 -6.22
CA LEU A 237 -4.05 7.97 -5.10
C LEU A 237 -5.25 7.15 -5.58
N TYR A 238 -5.96 7.63 -6.61
CA TYR A 238 -7.16 6.96 -7.12
C TYR A 238 -6.89 5.65 -7.88
N ALA A 239 -5.63 5.33 -8.15
CA ALA A 239 -5.25 3.99 -8.58
C ALA A 239 -5.54 2.91 -7.51
N LEU A 240 -5.73 3.31 -6.24
CA LEU A 240 -6.09 2.44 -5.13
C LEU A 240 -7.59 2.14 -5.03
N ASP A 241 -8.46 2.79 -5.81
CA ASP A 241 -9.91 2.61 -5.76
C ASP A 241 -10.37 1.19 -6.17
N VAL A 242 -9.50 0.47 -6.87
CA VAL A 242 -9.77 -0.94 -7.25
C VAL A 242 -9.53 -1.94 -6.11
N ILE A 243 -9.02 -1.45 -4.96
CA ILE A 243 -8.67 -2.29 -3.81
C ILE A 243 -9.73 -2.11 -2.74
N ASP A 244 -10.46 -3.18 -2.47
CA ASP A 244 -11.49 -3.21 -1.42
C ASP A 244 -10.93 -3.79 -0.10
N GLU A 245 -9.84 -3.16 0.39
CA GLU A 245 -9.21 -3.50 1.69
C GLU A 245 -8.91 -2.21 2.45
N SER A 246 -8.89 -2.27 3.78
CA SER A 246 -8.38 -1.17 4.60
C SER A 246 -6.88 -0.96 4.36
N LEU A 247 -6.48 0.29 4.09
CA LEU A 247 -5.11 0.61 3.68
C LEU A 247 -4.40 1.56 4.63
N LEU A 248 -3.12 1.29 4.88
CA LEU A 248 -2.17 2.24 5.47
C LEU A 248 -1.43 2.93 4.32
N ILE A 249 -1.69 4.21 4.09
CA ILE A 249 -1.24 4.94 2.90
C ILE A 249 -0.07 5.86 3.24
N ALA A 250 0.96 5.87 2.39
CA ALA A 250 2.01 6.88 2.40
C ALA A 250 2.44 7.25 0.97
N VAL A 251 2.87 8.52 0.82
CA VAL A 251 3.58 9.04 -0.36
C VAL A 251 4.99 9.44 0.10
N PRO A 252 5.93 8.48 0.17
CA PRO A 252 7.19 8.66 0.86
C PRO A 252 8.01 9.81 0.30
N GLY A 253 8.43 10.73 1.20
CA GLY A 253 9.32 11.85 0.89
C GLY A 253 8.73 12.98 0.07
N VAL A 254 7.43 12.92 -0.25
CA VAL A 254 6.69 14.04 -0.88
C VAL A 254 5.95 14.80 0.22
N ALA A 255 6.65 15.78 0.81
CA ALA A 255 6.17 16.55 1.96
C ALA A 255 5.66 17.94 1.53
N THR A 256 4.86 18.01 0.47
CA THR A 256 4.12 19.21 0.09
C THR A 256 2.77 19.23 0.79
N SER A 257 2.28 20.42 1.14
CA SER A 257 0.97 20.56 1.81
C SER A 257 -0.17 20.05 0.91
N ALA A 258 -0.06 20.22 -0.41
CA ALA A 258 -1.07 19.78 -1.36
C ALA A 258 -1.18 18.24 -1.38
N VAL A 259 -0.07 17.52 -1.53
CA VAL A 259 -0.08 16.06 -1.57
C VAL A 259 -0.53 15.48 -0.23
N GLN A 260 -0.01 16.00 0.89
CA GLN A 260 -0.33 15.47 2.21
C GLN A 260 -1.80 15.71 2.60
N ASN A 261 -2.37 16.89 2.30
CA ASN A 261 -3.81 17.10 2.45
C ASN A 261 -4.62 16.22 1.50
N GLY A 262 -4.18 16.07 0.24
CA GLY A 262 -4.83 15.18 -0.71
C GLY A 262 -4.89 13.72 -0.22
N VAL A 263 -3.84 13.22 0.45
CA VAL A 263 -3.84 11.88 1.07
C VAL A 263 -4.83 11.81 2.24
N LEU A 264 -4.87 12.85 3.10
CA LEU A 264 -5.81 12.91 4.22
C LEU A 264 -7.26 12.96 3.75
N ASP A 265 -7.55 13.77 2.74
CA ASP A 265 -8.88 13.92 2.14
C ASP A 265 -9.31 12.60 1.46
N TYR A 266 -8.40 11.95 0.75
CA TYR A 266 -8.64 10.64 0.17
C TYR A 266 -8.98 9.59 1.24
N CYS A 267 -8.20 9.52 2.34
CA CYS A 267 -8.48 8.61 3.44
C CYS A 267 -9.81 8.92 4.13
N ALA A 268 -10.13 10.19 4.34
CA ALA A 268 -11.40 10.61 4.93
C ALA A 268 -12.60 10.31 4.00
N GLY A 269 -12.43 10.48 2.70
CA GLY A 269 -13.46 10.19 1.70
C GLY A 269 -13.77 8.70 1.57
N ARG A 270 -12.76 7.84 1.65
CA ARG A 270 -12.94 6.39 1.66
C ARG A 270 -13.47 5.86 3.00
N GLY A 271 -13.02 6.44 4.13
CA GLY A 271 -13.40 6.01 5.47
C GLY A 271 -12.67 4.77 5.99
N ASP A 272 -12.06 3.98 5.14
CA ASP A 272 -11.39 2.71 5.46
C ASP A 272 -9.86 2.76 5.39
N CYS A 273 -9.27 3.94 5.19
CA CYS A 273 -7.83 4.14 5.07
C CYS A 273 -7.25 5.00 6.19
N PHE A 274 -5.94 4.90 6.39
CA PHE A 274 -5.21 5.73 7.36
C PHE A 274 -3.87 6.17 6.79
N ALA A 275 -3.60 7.49 6.79
CA ALA A 275 -2.40 8.12 6.25
C ALA A 275 -1.25 8.16 7.26
N VAL A 276 -0.03 7.89 6.78
CA VAL A 276 1.22 8.12 7.53
C VAL A 276 2.05 9.14 6.76
N LEU A 277 2.22 10.33 7.35
CA LEU A 277 2.83 11.49 6.69
C LEU A 277 4.28 11.71 7.16
N ASP A 278 5.12 12.08 6.20
CA ASP A 278 6.54 12.36 6.38
C ASP A 278 6.81 13.85 6.56
N PRO A 279 7.86 14.25 7.30
CA PRO A 279 8.26 15.64 7.43
C PRO A 279 9.06 16.10 6.20
N PRO A 280 9.04 17.39 5.88
CA PRO A 280 10.01 17.98 4.95
C PRO A 280 11.44 17.73 5.43
N PHE A 281 12.35 17.46 4.50
CA PHE A 281 13.76 17.26 4.82
C PHE A 281 14.42 18.55 5.35
N GLY A 282 15.32 18.39 6.31
CA GLY A 282 16.16 19.48 6.84
C GLY A 282 15.45 20.45 7.79
N ASN A 283 14.16 20.28 8.04
CA ASN A 283 13.41 21.19 8.91
C ASN A 283 13.73 20.95 10.39
N THR A 284 13.85 22.06 11.13
CA THR A 284 13.94 22.08 12.60
C THR A 284 12.58 21.77 13.25
N PRO A 285 12.53 21.44 14.55
CA PRO A 285 11.28 21.21 15.26
C PRO A 285 10.26 22.35 15.16
N ASP A 286 10.71 23.61 15.23
CA ASP A 286 9.84 24.81 15.14
C ASP A 286 9.32 25.00 13.71
N GLU A 287 10.15 24.76 12.70
CA GLU A 287 9.72 24.81 11.29
C GLU A 287 8.69 23.74 10.97
N VAL A 288 8.88 22.51 11.46
CA VAL A 288 7.91 21.43 11.29
C VAL A 288 6.60 21.71 12.03
N LYS A 289 6.67 22.30 13.24
CA LYS A 289 5.48 22.76 13.94
C LYS A 289 4.71 23.80 13.10
N THR A 290 5.41 24.79 12.57
CA THR A 290 4.82 25.82 11.70
C THR A 290 4.24 25.18 10.45
N TYR A 291 4.92 24.19 9.86
CA TYR A 291 4.44 23.45 8.70
C TYR A 291 3.11 22.74 9.00
N VAL A 292 3.03 21.98 10.09
CA VAL A 292 1.84 21.21 10.46
C VAL A 292 0.66 22.10 10.82
N GLU A 293 0.89 23.13 11.67
CA GLU A 293 -0.19 23.96 12.22
C GLU A 293 -0.65 25.07 11.25
N THR A 294 0.27 25.63 10.44
CA THR A 294 0.01 26.85 9.67
C THR A 294 0.12 26.62 8.16
N THR A 295 1.23 26.07 7.67
CA THR A 295 1.48 25.95 6.23
C THR A 295 0.56 24.92 5.58
N ALA A 296 0.48 23.73 6.17
CA ALA A 296 -0.41 22.66 5.74
C ALA A 296 -1.77 22.71 6.44
N GLY A 297 -1.82 23.19 7.68
CA GLY A 297 -3.04 23.37 8.46
C GLY A 297 -3.81 22.05 8.69
N PHE A 298 -3.08 20.97 8.96
CA PHE A 298 -3.70 19.63 9.06
C PHE A 298 -4.77 19.53 10.13
N ASN A 299 -5.92 19.00 9.74
CA ASN A 299 -7.02 18.70 10.66
C ASN A 299 -7.79 17.46 10.19
N SER A 300 -7.29 16.28 10.49
CA SER A 300 -7.92 15.02 10.11
C SER A 300 -7.62 13.90 11.12
N SER A 301 -8.63 13.12 11.47
CA SER A 301 -8.44 11.91 12.27
C SER A 301 -7.92 10.72 11.46
N TYR A 302 -7.89 10.82 10.13
CA TYR A 302 -7.48 9.76 9.23
C TYR A 302 -5.98 9.75 8.90
N GLY A 303 -5.16 10.46 9.68
CA GLY A 303 -3.72 10.44 9.49
C GLY A 303 -2.92 10.79 10.72
N ALA A 304 -1.63 10.45 10.65
CA ALA A 304 -0.63 10.75 11.66
C ALA A 304 0.64 11.28 11.01
N PHE A 305 1.25 12.28 11.61
CA PHE A 305 2.48 12.90 11.16
C PHE A 305 3.62 12.53 12.09
N TYR A 306 4.77 12.15 11.52
CA TYR A 306 5.96 11.72 12.27
C TYR A 306 7.16 12.63 11.98
N TYR A 307 8.04 12.80 12.98
CA TYR A 307 9.25 13.61 12.86
C TYR A 307 10.33 13.08 13.82
N PRO A 308 11.60 13.10 13.42
CA PRO A 308 12.20 13.54 12.18
C PRO A 308 12.31 12.44 11.12
N ASN A 309 12.90 12.78 9.95
CA ASN A 309 13.39 11.78 9.01
C ASN A 309 14.47 10.91 9.67
N VAL A 310 14.59 9.68 9.21
CA VAL A 310 15.47 8.69 9.82
C VAL A 310 16.72 8.45 8.97
N LYS A 311 17.82 8.02 9.59
CA LYS A 311 19.03 7.59 8.89
C LYS A 311 19.11 6.07 8.84
N ILE A 312 19.46 5.56 7.69
CA ILE A 312 19.74 4.14 7.47
C ILE A 312 21.10 3.96 6.85
N MET A 313 21.64 2.73 6.92
CA MET A 313 22.72 2.32 6.01
C MET A 313 22.09 2.04 4.65
N ASP A 314 22.38 2.87 3.65
CA ASP A 314 21.86 2.72 2.29
C ASP A 314 22.38 1.42 1.67
N PRO A 315 21.49 0.46 1.36
CA PRO A 315 21.93 -0.81 0.79
C PRO A 315 22.58 -0.68 -0.59
N ALA A 316 22.32 0.42 -1.31
CA ALA A 316 22.89 0.64 -2.64
C ALA A 316 24.34 1.16 -2.58
N THR A 317 24.68 1.99 -1.59
CA THR A 317 25.98 2.69 -1.53
C THR A 317 26.85 2.29 -0.34
N GLY A 318 26.26 1.61 0.66
CA GLY A 318 26.94 1.30 1.93
C GLY A 318 27.25 2.53 2.79
N LYS A 319 26.61 3.68 2.54
CA LYS A 319 26.79 4.93 3.29
C LYS A 319 25.50 5.26 4.06
N GLU A 320 25.65 6.12 5.07
CA GLU A 320 24.46 6.67 5.74
C GLU A 320 23.63 7.52 4.78
N LYS A 321 22.32 7.33 4.82
CA LYS A 321 21.35 8.11 4.04
C LYS A 321 20.14 8.47 4.90
N VAL A 322 19.72 9.73 4.81
CA VAL A 322 18.45 10.20 5.39
C VAL A 322 17.31 9.77 4.49
N VAL A 323 16.27 9.18 5.08
CA VAL A 323 15.09 8.67 4.37
C VAL A 323 13.82 9.00 5.13
N PRO A 324 12.65 9.08 4.45
CA PRO A 324 11.36 9.31 5.10
C PRO A 324 11.01 8.18 6.06
N PRO A 325 10.39 8.48 7.22
CA PRO A 325 10.05 7.47 8.23
C PRO A 325 8.81 6.63 7.91
N SER A 326 7.91 7.06 7.02
CA SER A 326 6.58 6.47 6.81
C SER A 326 6.60 4.97 6.57
N GLY A 327 7.50 4.46 5.73
CA GLY A 327 7.61 3.02 5.47
C GLY A 327 7.97 2.21 6.72
N PHE A 328 8.87 2.72 7.55
CA PHE A 328 9.27 2.09 8.82
C PHE A 328 8.13 2.12 9.84
N ILE A 329 7.40 3.24 9.91
CA ILE A 329 6.23 3.41 10.79
C ILE A 329 5.10 2.46 10.40
N ILE A 330 4.75 2.39 9.11
CA ILE A 330 3.74 1.45 8.61
C ILE A 330 4.16 0.00 8.91
N GLY A 331 5.44 -0.33 8.74
CA GLY A 331 5.98 -1.64 9.13
C GLY A 331 5.84 -1.93 10.63
N ALA A 332 6.04 -0.93 11.50
CA ALA A 332 5.82 -1.05 12.93
C ALA A 332 4.32 -1.23 13.27
N TYR A 333 3.42 -0.50 12.59
CA TYR A 333 1.97 -0.70 12.71
C TYR A 333 1.59 -2.13 12.34
N ALA A 334 1.97 -2.59 11.15
CA ALA A 334 1.65 -3.93 10.67
C ALA A 334 2.22 -5.04 11.57
N ARG A 335 3.37 -4.82 12.19
CA ARG A 335 3.94 -5.73 13.19
C ARG A 335 3.09 -5.78 14.45
N THR A 336 2.74 -4.62 14.99
CA THR A 336 1.97 -4.50 16.23
C THR A 336 0.57 -5.05 16.06
N ASP A 337 -0.09 -4.73 14.97
CA ASP A 337 -1.42 -5.25 14.61
C ASP A 337 -1.44 -6.79 14.59
N GLY A 338 -0.43 -7.39 13.96
CA GLY A 338 -0.34 -8.85 13.86
C GLY A 338 -0.05 -9.58 15.17
N ILE A 339 0.45 -8.87 16.19
CA ILE A 339 0.82 -9.47 17.49
C ILE A 339 -0.18 -9.12 18.58
N LYS A 340 -0.61 -7.86 18.65
CA LYS A 340 -1.39 -7.29 19.76
C LYS A 340 -2.76 -6.75 19.32
N GLY A 341 -3.03 -6.68 18.02
CA GLY A 341 -4.24 -6.10 17.45
C GLY A 341 -4.13 -4.60 17.15
N VAL A 342 -5.00 -4.11 16.27
CA VAL A 342 -5.04 -2.72 15.77
C VAL A 342 -5.31 -1.69 16.88
N TRP A 343 -5.96 -2.11 17.96
CA TRP A 343 -6.25 -1.30 19.15
C TRP A 343 -5.03 -0.98 20.01
N LYS A 344 -3.88 -1.60 19.73
CA LYS A 344 -2.62 -1.31 20.40
C LYS A 344 -1.81 -0.29 19.61
N VAL A 345 -1.37 0.76 20.29
CA VAL A 345 -0.48 1.77 19.70
C VAL A 345 0.88 1.18 19.40
N ALA A 346 1.38 1.34 18.18
CA ALA A 346 2.74 0.96 17.78
C ALA A 346 3.75 2.05 18.19
N ALA A 347 3.82 2.33 19.47
CA ALA A 347 4.71 3.36 20.04
C ALA A 347 5.29 2.91 21.37
N GLY A 348 6.32 3.65 21.83
CA GLY A 348 6.98 3.38 23.10
C GLY A 348 8.13 2.38 22.97
N ILE A 349 8.60 1.90 24.13
CA ILE A 349 9.82 1.10 24.24
C ILE A 349 9.68 -0.26 23.52
N GLU A 350 8.55 -0.93 23.67
CA GLU A 350 8.32 -2.27 23.12
C GLU A 350 7.88 -2.20 21.66
N ASP A 351 6.75 -1.54 21.39
CA ASP A 351 6.05 -1.62 20.09
C ASP A 351 6.56 -0.57 19.09
N GLY A 352 7.22 0.49 19.57
CA GLY A 352 7.75 1.59 18.76
C GLY A 352 9.10 1.31 18.07
N LEU A 353 9.67 0.10 18.15
CA LEU A 353 10.94 -0.23 17.49
C LEU A 353 10.86 0.00 15.98
N LEU A 354 11.86 0.72 15.45
CA LEU A 354 12.08 0.91 14.02
C LEU A 354 13.33 0.14 13.59
N ALA A 355 13.14 -1.07 13.10
CA ALA A 355 14.25 -1.93 12.68
C ALA A 355 14.94 -1.34 11.44
N GLY A 356 16.29 -1.36 11.41
CA GLY A 356 17.10 -0.85 10.30
C GLY A 356 17.44 0.64 10.40
N VAL A 357 16.83 1.37 11.34
CA VAL A 357 17.16 2.78 11.59
C VAL A 357 18.40 2.87 12.49
N ILE A 358 19.40 3.62 12.05
CA ILE A 358 20.71 3.78 12.73
C ILE A 358 20.93 5.19 13.32
N GLY A 359 20.16 6.18 12.87
CA GLY A 359 20.26 7.57 13.30
C GLY A 359 19.03 8.38 12.92
N LEU A 360 19.06 9.65 13.23
CA LEU A 360 18.00 10.63 12.96
C LEU A 360 18.59 11.79 12.18
N GLU A 361 17.79 12.43 11.31
CA GLU A 361 18.19 13.65 10.61
C GLU A 361 18.44 14.79 11.62
N THR A 362 17.53 14.93 12.57
CA THR A 362 17.66 15.86 13.71
C THR A 362 17.76 15.05 14.98
N ASP A 363 18.80 15.29 15.79
CA ASP A 363 19.01 14.56 17.03
C ASP A 363 17.96 14.90 18.06
N LEU A 364 16.98 14.03 18.22
CA LEU A 364 16.01 14.05 19.33
C LEU A 364 16.49 13.10 20.43
N VAL A 365 17.61 13.41 21.04
CA VAL A 365 18.16 12.63 22.15
C VAL A 365 17.36 12.93 23.41
N ASN A 366 16.40 12.09 23.72
CA ASN A 366 15.63 12.08 24.98
C ASN A 366 15.35 13.48 25.56
N ASP A 367 15.30 14.50 24.69
CA ASP A 367 15.07 15.89 25.03
C ASP A 367 13.57 16.12 25.22
N LYS A 368 13.17 16.26 26.48
CA LYS A 368 11.78 16.54 26.82
C LYS A 368 11.34 17.89 26.25
N GLY A 369 12.23 18.90 26.19
CA GLY A 369 11.89 20.25 25.70
C GLY A 369 11.43 20.25 24.25
N ILE A 370 12.15 19.53 23.38
CA ILE A 370 11.75 19.41 21.97
C ILE A 370 10.43 18.63 21.82
N ARG A 371 10.25 17.55 22.59
CA ARG A 371 8.98 16.80 22.56
C ARG A 371 7.80 17.62 23.07
N ASP A 372 8.03 18.50 24.03
CA ASP A 372 7.03 19.44 24.55
C ASP A 372 6.60 20.51 23.51
N ILE A 373 7.44 20.76 22.47
CA ILE A 373 7.10 21.57 21.30
C ILE A 373 6.28 20.77 20.28
N LEU A 374 6.70 19.55 19.98
CA LEU A 374 6.13 18.74 18.88
C LEU A 374 4.78 18.12 19.26
N TYR A 375 4.67 17.57 20.46
CA TYR A 375 3.53 16.74 20.84
C TYR A 375 2.20 17.51 20.94
N PRO A 376 2.15 18.75 21.48
CA PRO A 376 0.95 19.57 21.43
C PRO A 376 0.50 19.94 20.00
N ALA A 377 1.46 20.03 19.07
CA ALA A 377 1.20 20.24 17.64
C ALA A 377 0.75 18.97 16.91
N ARG A 378 0.48 17.86 17.63
CA ARG A 378 0.06 16.56 17.08
C ARG A 378 1.12 15.90 16.17
N ILE A 379 2.37 16.24 16.38
CA ILE A 379 3.53 15.63 15.71
C ILE A 379 4.04 14.50 16.58
N ASN A 380 4.10 13.29 16.02
CA ASN A 380 4.59 12.11 16.72
C ASN A 380 6.11 12.04 16.62
N PRO A 381 6.85 12.21 17.75
CA PRO A 381 8.30 12.21 17.72
C PRO A 381 8.89 10.82 17.54
N ILE A 382 10.06 10.77 16.89
CA ILE A 382 10.91 9.58 16.76
C ILE A 382 12.23 9.88 17.48
N PRO A 383 12.30 9.77 18.82
CA PRO A 383 13.52 10.03 19.57
C PRO A 383 14.47 8.84 19.59
N PHE A 384 15.74 9.12 19.88
CA PHE A 384 16.67 8.13 20.41
C PHE A 384 16.50 8.01 21.92
N LEU A 385 16.05 6.86 22.38
CA LEU A 385 15.87 6.57 23.80
C LEU A 385 17.11 5.83 24.34
N ARG A 386 17.76 6.40 25.35
CA ARG A 386 18.97 5.83 25.94
C ARG A 386 18.69 4.41 26.47
N GLY A 387 19.47 3.43 26.03
CA GLY A 387 19.30 2.01 26.37
C GLY A 387 18.29 1.25 25.51
N TYR A 388 17.45 1.94 24.72
CA TYR A 388 16.42 1.32 23.88
C TYR A 388 16.59 1.61 22.38
N GLY A 389 17.38 2.64 22.01
CA GLY A 389 17.57 3.05 20.61
C GLY A 389 16.41 3.88 20.06
N ILE A 390 16.30 3.93 18.73
CA ILE A 390 15.31 4.78 18.02
C ILE A 390 13.94 4.12 18.03
N ARG A 391 12.92 4.88 18.43
CA ARG A 391 11.55 4.41 18.62
C ARG A 391 10.53 5.43 18.10
N ALA A 392 9.42 4.95 17.51
CA ALA A 392 8.21 5.76 17.43
C ALA A 392 7.69 6.03 18.86
N TYR A 393 7.45 7.30 19.20
CA TYR A 393 7.13 7.70 20.58
C TYR A 393 5.97 8.69 20.63
N GLY A 394 4.94 8.44 19.84
CA GLY A 394 3.71 9.22 19.78
C GLY A 394 2.53 8.40 19.28
N ALA A 395 1.34 8.85 19.66
CA ALA A 395 0.09 8.14 19.37
C ALA A 395 -1.01 9.08 18.82
N ARG A 396 -0.66 10.31 18.44
CA ARG A 396 -1.62 11.35 18.07
C ARG A 396 -1.97 11.29 16.58
N THR A 397 -3.27 11.40 16.30
CA THR A 397 -3.77 11.76 14.96
C THR A 397 -3.60 13.27 14.74
N LEU A 398 -3.91 13.72 13.54
CA LEU A 398 -3.93 15.15 13.20
C LEU A 398 -5.28 15.83 13.55
N ASP A 399 -6.16 15.14 14.29
CA ASP A 399 -7.47 15.66 14.69
C ASP A 399 -7.37 16.81 15.71
N GLY A 400 -7.71 18.00 15.26
CA GLY A 400 -7.81 19.20 16.12
C GLY A 400 -9.13 19.31 16.85
N SER A 401 -10.17 18.56 16.45
CA SER A 401 -11.48 18.58 17.12
C SER A 401 -11.48 17.78 18.44
N GLY A 402 -10.54 16.83 18.57
CA GLY A 402 -10.43 15.94 19.72
C GLY A 402 -11.45 14.80 19.72
N SER A 403 -12.16 14.58 18.63
CA SER A 403 -13.11 13.45 18.49
C SER A 403 -12.37 12.11 18.45
N PHE A 404 -11.27 12.04 17.71
CA PHE A 404 -10.40 10.88 17.60
C PHE A 404 -8.93 11.29 17.75
N PRO A 405 -8.50 11.71 18.96
CA PRO A 405 -7.17 12.24 19.18
C PRO A 405 -6.07 11.17 19.05
N TYR A 406 -6.42 9.88 19.09
CA TYR A 406 -5.45 8.79 19.11
C TYR A 406 -5.55 7.90 17.88
N ILE A 407 -4.38 7.49 17.37
CA ILE A 407 -4.22 6.62 16.20
C ILE A 407 -4.95 5.30 16.38
N ASN A 408 -4.79 4.65 17.54
CA ASN A 408 -5.44 3.37 17.81
C ASN A 408 -6.97 3.50 17.91
N GLU A 409 -7.51 4.60 18.43
CA GLU A 409 -8.96 4.84 18.46
C GLU A 409 -9.52 4.86 17.03
N ARG A 410 -8.97 5.73 16.15
CA ARG A 410 -9.43 5.84 14.76
C ARG A 410 -9.26 4.53 14.00
N ARG A 411 -8.10 3.88 14.13
CA ARG A 411 -7.83 2.61 13.43
C ARG A 411 -8.71 1.46 13.93
N THR A 412 -9.08 1.43 15.22
CA THR A 412 -10.04 0.47 15.76
C THR A 412 -11.42 0.68 15.15
N PHE A 413 -11.86 1.94 15.00
CA PHE A 413 -13.11 2.25 14.32
C PHE A 413 -13.09 1.80 12.86
N ILE A 414 -12.06 2.15 12.09
CA ILE A 414 -11.88 1.70 10.69
C ILE A 414 -11.98 0.17 10.59
N PHE A 415 -11.29 -0.54 11.49
CA PHE A 415 -11.33 -2.00 11.53
C PHE A 415 -12.74 -2.54 11.78
N CYS A 416 -13.45 -1.99 12.77
CA CYS A 416 -14.81 -2.44 13.08
C CYS A 416 -15.79 -2.06 11.97
N GLU A 417 -15.69 -0.85 11.43
CA GLU A 417 -16.53 -0.35 10.34
C GLU A 417 -16.38 -1.25 9.11
N LYS A 418 -15.14 -1.48 8.64
CA LYS A 418 -14.88 -2.33 7.47
C LYS A 418 -15.28 -3.79 7.69
N SER A 419 -14.99 -4.35 8.87
CA SER A 419 -15.38 -5.74 9.18
C SER A 419 -16.89 -5.92 9.17
N ILE A 420 -17.63 -4.95 9.72
CA ILE A 420 -19.10 -5.00 9.76
C ILE A 420 -19.67 -4.80 8.35
N GLU A 421 -19.14 -3.86 7.57
CA GLU A 421 -19.52 -3.64 6.17
C GLU A 421 -19.41 -4.94 5.38
N GLU A 422 -18.22 -5.55 5.33
CA GLU A 422 -17.98 -6.81 4.61
C GLU A 422 -18.83 -7.96 5.14
N GLY A 423 -18.94 -8.07 6.46
CA GLY A 423 -19.64 -9.17 7.12
C GLY A 423 -21.15 -9.08 7.09
N THR A 424 -21.73 -7.94 6.67
CA THR A 424 -23.17 -7.71 6.59
C THR A 424 -23.72 -7.61 5.16
N GLN A 425 -22.89 -7.79 4.12
CA GLN A 425 -23.31 -7.78 2.72
C GLN A 425 -24.46 -8.74 2.41
N PHE A 426 -24.60 -9.81 3.20
CA PHE A 426 -25.73 -10.74 3.06
C PHE A 426 -27.11 -10.10 3.30
N ALA A 427 -27.15 -8.91 3.89
CA ALA A 427 -28.40 -8.18 4.15
C ALA A 427 -28.88 -7.34 2.98
N GLU A 428 -28.01 -7.15 1.97
CA GLU A 428 -28.37 -6.42 0.75
C GLU A 428 -29.46 -7.18 -0.01
N PHE A 429 -30.49 -6.46 -0.44
CA PHE A 429 -31.67 -6.99 -1.13
C PHE A 429 -32.54 -7.97 -0.31
N GLU A 430 -32.28 -8.16 0.99
CA GLU A 430 -33.17 -8.89 1.88
C GLU A 430 -34.39 -8.03 2.29
N ASN A 431 -35.48 -8.68 2.69
CA ASN A 431 -36.65 -7.96 3.17
C ASN A 431 -36.33 -7.15 4.42
N ASN A 432 -36.59 -5.83 4.39
CA ASN A 432 -36.34 -4.92 5.50
C ASN A 432 -37.43 -5.09 6.59
N GLU A 433 -37.25 -6.09 7.44
CA GLU A 433 -38.21 -6.50 8.48
C GLU A 433 -37.51 -6.84 9.80
N PRO A 434 -38.24 -6.93 10.94
CA PRO A 434 -37.64 -7.23 12.25
C PRO A 434 -36.82 -8.55 12.30
N GLY A 435 -37.12 -9.50 11.42
CA GLY A 435 -36.36 -10.74 11.29
C GLY A 435 -34.89 -10.49 10.85
N LEU A 436 -34.71 -9.66 9.83
CA LEU A 436 -33.39 -9.24 9.34
C LEU A 436 -32.64 -8.43 10.40
N TRP A 437 -33.31 -7.47 11.07
CA TRP A 437 -32.73 -6.63 12.11
C TRP A 437 -32.14 -7.44 13.26
N LYS A 438 -32.85 -8.46 13.71
CA LYS A 438 -32.41 -9.38 14.77
C LYS A 438 -31.21 -10.24 14.30
N ARG A 439 -31.16 -10.63 13.02
CA ARG A 439 -30.07 -11.39 12.44
C ARG A 439 -28.80 -10.55 12.38
N LEU A 440 -28.89 -9.32 11.86
CA LEU A 440 -27.79 -8.33 11.85
C LEU A 440 -27.29 -8.04 13.26
N THR A 441 -28.17 -7.68 14.18
CA THR A 441 -27.84 -7.37 15.58
C THR A 441 -27.06 -8.53 16.23
N ARG A 442 -27.46 -9.78 16.01
CA ARG A 442 -26.77 -10.96 16.55
C ARG A 442 -25.36 -11.13 15.95
N SER A 443 -25.23 -10.99 14.62
CA SER A 443 -23.93 -11.14 13.94
C SER A 443 -22.96 -10.05 14.38
N ILE A 444 -23.40 -8.80 14.43
CA ILE A 444 -22.57 -7.65 14.87
C ILE A 444 -22.18 -7.79 16.34
N ASN A 445 -23.14 -8.15 17.23
CA ASN A 445 -22.85 -8.39 18.64
C ASN A 445 -21.84 -9.52 18.84
N ALA A 446 -21.95 -10.61 18.08
CA ALA A 446 -21.01 -11.73 18.16
C ALA A 446 -19.60 -11.32 17.75
N PHE A 447 -19.45 -10.52 16.70
CA PHE A 447 -18.19 -9.94 16.24
C PHE A 447 -17.58 -9.03 17.31
N LEU A 448 -18.32 -8.02 17.77
CA LEU A 448 -17.85 -7.04 18.76
C LEU A 448 -17.53 -7.70 20.12
N LEU A 449 -18.25 -8.74 20.51
CA LEU A 449 -17.94 -9.57 21.67
C LEU A 449 -16.58 -10.28 21.49
N GLY A 450 -16.28 -10.74 20.28
CA GLY A 450 -14.97 -11.30 19.92
C GLY A 450 -13.85 -10.28 20.05
N VAL A 451 -14.04 -9.06 19.52
CA VAL A 451 -13.08 -7.96 19.63
C VAL A 451 -12.85 -7.56 21.09
N TRP A 452 -13.93 -7.44 21.89
CA TRP A 452 -13.83 -7.15 23.33
C TRP A 452 -13.07 -8.23 24.11
N LYS A 453 -13.34 -9.51 23.87
CA LYS A 453 -12.64 -10.64 24.51
C LYS A 453 -11.14 -10.66 24.19
N GLN A 454 -10.75 -10.16 23.01
CA GLN A 454 -9.35 -9.99 22.63
C GLN A 454 -8.70 -8.73 23.23
N GLY A 455 -9.45 -7.93 24.00
CA GLY A 455 -8.96 -6.70 24.62
C GLY A 455 -8.99 -5.49 23.69
N GLY A 456 -9.76 -5.54 22.60
CA GLY A 456 -9.87 -4.45 21.63
C GLY A 456 -10.79 -3.31 22.06
N LEU A 457 -11.72 -3.58 22.97
CA LEU A 457 -12.66 -2.59 23.49
C LEU A 457 -12.56 -2.50 25.01
N LYS A 458 -12.79 -1.28 25.52
CA LYS A 458 -12.77 -0.95 26.97
C LYS A 458 -14.11 -1.28 27.60
N GLY A 459 -14.11 -1.80 28.84
CA GLY A 459 -15.30 -2.08 29.64
C GLY A 459 -15.13 -3.36 30.44
N ALA A 460 -15.69 -3.41 31.63
CA ALA A 460 -15.74 -4.61 32.48
C ALA A 460 -16.76 -5.63 32.00
N SER A 461 -17.75 -5.18 31.23
CA SER A 461 -18.80 -6.00 30.63
C SER A 461 -19.00 -5.64 29.15
N PRO A 462 -19.60 -6.52 28.33
CA PRO A 462 -19.94 -6.23 26.96
C PRO A 462 -20.83 -4.99 26.80
N GLN A 463 -21.74 -4.76 27.73
CA GLN A 463 -22.67 -3.63 27.72
C GLN A 463 -21.97 -2.28 27.92
N GLU A 464 -20.80 -2.27 28.60
CA GLU A 464 -19.94 -1.09 28.74
C GLU A 464 -19.03 -0.91 27.53
N ALA A 465 -18.70 -2.00 26.83
CA ALA A 465 -17.74 -2.01 25.74
C ALA A 465 -18.33 -1.60 24.39
N PHE A 466 -19.57 -1.99 24.12
CA PHE A 466 -20.23 -1.67 22.85
C PHE A 466 -21.76 -1.69 22.94
N MET A 467 -22.38 -1.04 21.98
CA MET A 467 -23.83 -0.99 21.81
C MET A 467 -24.19 -1.22 20.34
N VAL A 468 -25.18 -2.05 20.08
CA VAL A 468 -25.77 -2.26 18.74
C VAL A 468 -27.27 -2.05 18.83
N LYS A 469 -27.77 -1.07 18.07
CA LYS A 469 -29.20 -0.74 18.01
C LYS A 469 -29.67 -0.78 16.56
N ILE A 470 -30.55 -1.73 16.24
CA ILE A 470 -31.25 -1.85 14.95
C ILE A 470 -32.69 -2.24 15.31
N ASP A 471 -33.58 -1.26 15.37
CA ASP A 471 -34.93 -1.41 15.87
C ASP A 471 -35.91 -0.51 15.11
N GLU A 472 -37.18 -0.54 15.56
CA GLU A 472 -38.29 0.21 15.00
C GLU A 472 -38.16 1.74 15.17
N GLU A 473 -37.40 2.21 16.17
CA GLU A 473 -37.12 3.65 16.33
C GLU A 473 -36.24 4.20 15.22
N LEU A 474 -35.30 3.41 14.74
CA LEU A 474 -34.39 3.80 13.65
C LEU A 474 -34.96 3.43 12.28
N ASN A 475 -35.81 2.43 12.20
CA ASN A 475 -36.39 1.90 10.97
C ASN A 475 -37.91 2.06 10.99
N THR A 476 -38.36 3.31 10.84
CA THR A 476 -39.77 3.66 10.70
C THR A 476 -40.30 3.21 9.33
N GLN A 477 -41.63 3.16 9.17
CA GLN A 477 -42.21 2.82 7.87
C GLN A 477 -41.73 3.73 6.75
N GLU A 478 -41.55 5.02 7.00
CA GLU A 478 -40.97 5.98 6.03
C GLU A 478 -39.58 5.60 5.61
N THR A 479 -38.70 5.17 6.55
CA THR A 479 -37.34 4.72 6.26
C THR A 479 -37.34 3.44 5.42
N ILE A 480 -38.22 2.51 5.76
CA ILE A 480 -38.38 1.24 5.02
C ILE A 480 -38.87 1.49 3.59
N ASP A 481 -39.85 2.39 3.41
CA ASP A 481 -40.43 2.75 2.10
C ASP A 481 -39.37 3.42 1.20
N GLN A 482 -38.33 4.08 1.78
CA GLN A 482 -37.18 4.61 1.08
C GLN A 482 -36.12 3.54 0.76
N GLY A 483 -36.33 2.29 1.14
CA GLY A 483 -35.37 1.21 0.96
C GLY A 483 -34.14 1.30 1.90
N LEU A 484 -34.23 2.06 3.00
CA LEU A 484 -33.13 2.26 3.93
C LEU A 484 -33.27 1.37 5.17
N LEU A 485 -32.17 0.71 5.57
CA LEU A 485 -32.00 0.06 6.86
C LEU A 485 -30.97 0.83 7.66
N ARG A 486 -31.34 1.26 8.87
CA ARG A 486 -30.48 2.05 9.75
C ARG A 486 -30.11 1.29 11.02
N GLY A 487 -28.83 1.31 11.35
CA GLY A 487 -28.29 0.83 12.61
C GLY A 487 -27.43 1.88 13.30
N ARG A 488 -27.32 1.81 14.61
CA ARG A 488 -26.40 2.62 15.40
C ARG A 488 -25.52 1.71 16.22
N ILE A 489 -24.20 1.88 16.07
CA ILE A 489 -23.18 1.11 16.78
C ILE A 489 -22.34 2.09 17.60
N GLY A 490 -22.17 1.81 18.88
CA GLY A 490 -21.31 2.57 19.78
C GLY A 490 -20.15 1.68 20.26
N LEU A 491 -18.93 2.20 20.26
CA LEU A 491 -17.71 1.49 20.67
C LEU A 491 -16.97 2.27 21.74
N ALA A 492 -16.57 1.60 22.83
CA ALA A 492 -15.69 2.15 23.84
C ALA A 492 -14.24 1.73 23.55
N THR A 493 -13.43 2.64 23.04
CA THR A 493 -12.03 2.39 22.68
C THR A 493 -11.06 2.65 23.83
N HIS A 494 -9.88 2.03 23.78
CA HIS A 494 -8.80 2.29 24.73
C HIS A 494 -8.02 3.54 24.37
N ARG A 495 -7.72 4.37 25.37
CA ARG A 495 -6.77 5.48 25.27
C ARG A 495 -5.42 5.08 25.83
N PRO A 496 -4.31 5.40 25.17
CA PRO A 496 -2.98 5.11 25.69
C PRO A 496 -2.70 5.95 26.94
N ALA A 497 -1.92 5.41 27.88
CA ALA A 497 -1.39 6.18 28.99
C ALA A 497 -0.17 6.97 28.48
N GLU A 498 -0.35 8.26 28.21
CA GLU A 498 0.71 9.15 27.70
C GLU A 498 1.48 9.85 28.83
N PHE A 499 0.78 10.19 29.89
CA PHE A 499 1.33 10.91 31.03
C PHE A 499 1.19 10.06 32.29
N ILE A 500 2.32 9.75 32.90
CA ILE A 500 2.37 8.96 34.14
C ILE A 500 2.86 9.87 35.24
N TRP A 501 2.05 10.05 36.28
CA TRP A 501 2.36 10.84 37.45
C TRP A 501 2.54 9.92 38.66
N PHE A 502 3.70 9.97 39.29
CA PHE A 502 3.94 9.34 40.58
C PHE A 502 4.23 10.41 41.61
N GLU A 503 3.50 10.42 42.72
CA GLU A 503 3.74 11.25 43.88
C GLU A 503 4.40 10.41 44.97
N PHE A 504 5.54 10.85 45.48
CA PHE A 504 6.27 10.16 46.53
C PHE A 504 6.09 10.95 47.82
N GLU A 505 5.38 10.38 48.80
CA GLU A 505 5.27 10.93 50.16
C GLU A 505 6.25 10.25 51.11
N ARG A 506 6.91 11.02 51.92
CA ARG A 506 7.75 10.50 53.02
C ARG A 506 6.84 10.03 54.16
N LYS A 507 6.78 8.73 54.40
CA LYS A 507 6.11 8.18 55.57
C LYS A 507 6.96 8.52 56.82
N LEU A 508 6.48 9.46 57.66
CA LEU A 508 7.07 9.71 58.94
C LEU A 508 6.77 8.52 59.82
N GLN A 509 7.81 7.94 60.50
CA GLN A 509 7.56 6.97 61.55
C GLN A 509 6.82 7.70 62.66
N ALA A 510 5.67 7.18 63.07
CA ALA A 510 5.02 7.60 64.33
C ALA A 510 5.97 7.21 65.47
N GLU A 511 6.33 8.17 66.32
CA GLU A 511 7.04 7.97 67.56
C GLU A 511 6.27 7.03 68.50
#